data_33546dd5200da11b775d4d681ccd06e8
#
_entry.id   33546dd5200da11b775d4d681ccd06e8
#
_cell.length_a   1.000
_cell.length_b   1.000
_cell.length_c   1.000
_cell.angle_alpha   90.00
_cell.angle_beta   90.00
_cell.angle_gamma   90.00
#
_symmetry.space_group_name_H-M   'P 1'
#
loop_
_entity.id
_entity.type
_entity.pdbx_description
1 polymer ?
#
loop_
_entity_poly.entity_id
_entity_poly.type
_entity_poly.pdbx_seq_one_letter_code
_entity_poly.pdbx_strand_id
1 'polypeptide(L)'
;MDQAAQDNRIRSVVIVGGGTAGWMAAASLQRHFQGSPLKITLIESSEIGTIGVGEATIPTIRNFYQNLGLSDLDVMRATGATCKLGIRFNDWLKPGSSFLHPFGLFGQDLRGVPFHHYWLRLKALGDESEIGEYSLGASLAKGGKFTQPSRNPPSSLSVFDWALHLDASLFAKLMRQVAENAGVKRIDARITRVNLRPEDGFIASVDLDTGATVEGELFIDCSGFRGLLIE
;
A
#
# COMPACT_ATOMS: atom_id res chain seq x y z
N MET A 1 -2.81 -49.29 5.59
CA MET A 1 -1.72 -48.35 5.90
C MET A 1 -2.26 -46.94 5.60
N ASP A 2 -2.71 -46.28 6.65
CA ASP A 2 -3.15 -44.87 6.52
C ASP A 2 -1.95 -44.02 6.12
N GLN A 3 -1.98 -43.49 4.89
CA GLN A 3 -1.10 -42.39 4.53
C GLN A 3 -1.56 -41.20 5.39
N ALA A 4 -0.82 -40.89 6.44
CA ALA A 4 -1.00 -39.67 7.19
C ALA A 4 -0.97 -38.53 6.16
N ALA A 5 -2.07 -37.79 6.05
CA ALA A 5 -2.17 -36.65 5.15
C ALA A 5 -1.00 -35.72 5.43
N GLN A 6 -0.14 -35.51 4.44
CA GLN A 6 1.02 -34.66 4.58
C GLN A 6 0.52 -33.22 4.91
N ASP A 7 0.94 -32.71 6.06
CA ASP A 7 0.55 -31.37 6.51
C ASP A 7 1.29 -30.34 5.65
N ASN A 8 0.60 -29.79 4.65
CA ASN A 8 1.13 -28.82 3.70
C ASN A 8 1.00 -27.36 4.18
N ARG A 9 0.71 -27.13 5.45
CA ARG A 9 0.61 -25.77 6.01
C ARG A 9 1.99 -25.13 6.12
N ILE A 10 2.11 -23.90 5.62
CA ILE A 10 3.31 -23.06 5.78
C ILE A 10 3.43 -22.63 7.24
N ARG A 11 4.59 -22.86 7.87
CA ARG A 11 4.89 -22.56 9.26
C ARG A 11 5.97 -21.47 9.42
N SER A 12 6.71 -21.17 8.35
CA SER A 12 7.74 -20.14 8.35
C SER A 12 7.70 -19.32 7.07
N VAL A 13 7.70 -18.00 7.23
CA VAL A 13 7.79 -17.01 6.14
C VAL A 13 9.02 -16.15 6.36
N VAL A 14 9.84 -16.04 5.32
CA VAL A 14 11.00 -15.14 5.28
C VAL A 14 10.73 -14.02 4.28
N ILE A 15 10.76 -12.78 4.77
CA ILE A 15 10.59 -11.57 3.95
C ILE A 15 11.96 -10.94 3.77
N VAL A 16 12.35 -10.67 2.54
CA VAL A 16 13.64 -10.08 2.17
C VAL A 16 13.43 -8.63 1.75
N GLY A 17 14.03 -7.71 2.50
CA GLY A 17 13.95 -6.27 2.25
C GLY A 17 13.10 -5.52 3.27
N GLY A 18 13.70 -4.52 3.92
CA GLY A 18 13.11 -3.70 4.99
C GLY A 18 12.57 -2.35 4.53
N GLY A 19 12.24 -2.22 3.26
CA GLY A 19 11.52 -1.05 2.74
C GLY A 19 10.04 -1.05 3.14
N THR A 20 9.31 -0.07 2.64
CA THR A 20 7.86 0.07 2.89
C THR A 20 7.11 -1.22 2.58
N ALA A 21 7.37 -1.85 1.44
CA ALA A 21 6.69 -3.07 1.01
C ALA A 21 6.94 -4.25 1.98
N GLY A 22 8.19 -4.47 2.39
CA GLY A 22 8.54 -5.57 3.29
C GLY A 22 7.90 -5.43 4.66
N TRP A 23 7.96 -4.24 5.26
CA TRP A 23 7.35 -4.00 6.56
C TRP A 23 5.82 -3.98 6.52
N MET A 24 5.20 -3.51 5.41
CA MET A 24 3.76 -3.66 5.19
C MET A 24 3.35 -5.13 5.10
N ALA A 25 4.08 -5.94 4.33
CA ALA A 25 3.83 -7.37 4.22
C ALA A 25 3.96 -8.07 5.58
N ALA A 26 5.04 -7.79 6.31
CA ALA A 26 5.29 -8.36 7.63
C ALA A 26 4.18 -8.02 8.64
N ALA A 27 3.80 -6.74 8.73
CA ALA A 27 2.73 -6.30 9.64
C ALA A 27 1.38 -6.92 9.29
N SER A 28 1.03 -6.96 8.00
CA SER A 28 -0.24 -7.53 7.53
C SER A 28 -0.34 -9.03 7.79
N LEU A 29 0.70 -9.77 7.43
CA LEU A 29 0.74 -11.23 7.65
C LEU A 29 0.69 -11.56 9.15
N GLN A 30 1.50 -10.88 9.97
CA GLN A 30 1.49 -11.10 11.42
C GLN A 30 0.13 -10.79 12.04
N ARG A 31 -0.55 -9.74 11.58
CA ARG A 31 -1.90 -9.39 12.04
C ARG A 31 -2.92 -10.44 11.63
N HIS A 32 -2.86 -10.90 10.37
CA HIS A 32 -3.81 -11.88 9.84
C HIS A 32 -3.67 -13.24 10.51
N PHE A 33 -2.43 -13.68 10.77
CA PHE A 33 -2.12 -14.96 11.37
C PHE A 33 -1.87 -14.89 12.89
N GLN A 34 -2.35 -13.84 13.55
CA GLN A 34 -2.22 -13.69 14.99
C GLN A 34 -2.81 -14.90 15.73
N GLY A 35 -2.03 -15.49 16.64
CA GLY A 35 -2.43 -16.69 17.40
C GLY A 35 -2.17 -18.01 16.66
N SER A 36 -1.71 -17.99 15.40
CA SER A 36 -1.23 -19.17 14.70
C SER A 36 0.25 -19.47 15.03
N PRO A 37 0.73 -20.71 14.77
CA PRO A 37 2.14 -21.06 14.98
C PRO A 37 3.07 -20.52 13.88
N LEU A 38 2.57 -19.70 12.94
CA LEU A 38 3.36 -19.14 11.85
C LEU A 38 4.46 -18.23 12.38
N LYS A 39 5.69 -18.47 11.95
CA LYS A 39 6.86 -17.63 12.26
C LYS A 39 7.16 -16.73 11.07
N ILE A 40 7.24 -15.43 11.30
CA ILE A 40 7.58 -14.45 10.28
C ILE A 40 8.92 -13.82 10.63
N THR A 41 9.87 -13.91 9.71
CA THR A 41 11.20 -13.29 9.82
C THR A 41 11.37 -12.31 8.69
N LEU A 42 11.79 -11.08 8.99
CA LEU A 42 12.17 -10.10 7.98
C LEU A 42 13.68 -9.85 8.07
N ILE A 43 14.35 -9.94 6.92
CA ILE A 43 15.79 -9.69 6.78
C ILE A 43 15.97 -8.37 6.02
N GLU A 44 16.66 -7.45 6.64
CA GLU A 44 17.08 -6.19 6.02
C GLU A 44 18.50 -5.83 6.44
N SER A 45 19.16 -4.96 5.72
CA SER A 45 20.45 -4.41 6.13
C SER A 45 20.32 -2.92 6.37
N SER A 46 20.65 -2.47 7.58
CA SER A 46 20.73 -1.04 7.92
C SER A 46 21.82 -0.30 7.16
N GLU A 47 22.79 -1.01 6.58
CA GLU A 47 23.82 -0.44 5.69
C GLU A 47 23.27 -0.11 4.29
N ILE A 48 22.19 -0.80 3.88
CA ILE A 48 21.49 -0.54 2.61
C ILE A 48 20.36 0.43 2.93
N GLY A 49 20.60 1.72 2.68
CA GLY A 49 19.60 2.75 2.93
C GLY A 49 18.28 2.45 2.18
N THR A 50 17.16 2.65 2.87
CA THR A 50 15.86 2.70 2.21
C THR A 50 15.83 3.92 1.30
N ILE A 51 15.35 3.77 0.07
CA ILE A 51 15.11 4.92 -0.81
C ILE A 51 13.99 5.73 -0.16
N GLY A 52 14.40 6.80 0.54
CA GLY A 52 13.47 7.73 1.17
C GLY A 52 12.89 8.65 0.11
N VAL A 53 11.59 8.52 -0.12
CA VAL A 53 10.83 9.39 -1.03
C VAL A 53 9.57 9.86 -0.33
N GLY A 54 9.00 10.98 -0.78
CA GLY A 54 7.63 11.32 -0.46
C GLY A 54 6.70 10.41 -1.25
N GLU A 55 5.85 9.69 -0.55
CA GLU A 55 4.86 8.81 -1.18
C GLU A 55 3.49 9.47 -1.29
N ALA A 56 2.86 9.29 -2.43
CA ALA A 56 1.49 9.69 -2.70
C ALA A 56 0.61 8.45 -2.82
N THR A 57 -0.17 8.18 -1.80
CA THR A 57 -0.97 6.96 -1.69
C THR A 57 -2.34 7.08 -2.39
N ILE A 58 -3.13 6.02 -2.32
CA ILE A 58 -4.55 5.96 -2.73
C ILE A 58 -5.41 5.58 -1.52
N PRO A 59 -6.73 5.79 -1.54
CA PRO A 59 -7.59 5.64 -0.35
C PRO A 59 -7.52 4.27 0.34
N THR A 60 -7.21 3.20 -0.38
CA THR A 60 -7.07 1.85 0.17
C THR A 60 -5.98 1.72 1.25
N ILE A 61 -4.99 2.64 1.27
CA ILE A 61 -3.98 2.65 2.33
C ILE A 61 -4.59 2.84 3.71
N ARG A 62 -5.71 3.59 3.81
CA ARG A 62 -6.39 3.84 5.07
C ARG A 62 -6.99 2.56 5.62
N ASN A 63 -7.62 1.75 4.78
CA ASN A 63 -8.12 0.43 5.19
C ASN A 63 -6.98 -0.47 5.67
N PHE A 64 -5.83 -0.41 4.99
CA PHE A 64 -4.66 -1.20 5.37
C PHE A 64 -4.21 -0.91 6.81
N TYR A 65 -3.88 0.33 7.14
CA TYR A 65 -3.39 0.63 8.48
C TYR A 65 -4.48 0.60 9.57
N GLN A 66 -5.75 0.84 9.22
CA GLN A 66 -6.88 0.66 10.14
C GLN A 66 -7.06 -0.81 10.53
N ASN A 67 -6.86 -1.75 9.59
CA ASN A 67 -6.85 -3.18 9.89
C ASN A 67 -5.70 -3.60 10.83
N LEU A 68 -4.62 -2.81 10.86
CA LEU A 68 -3.53 -2.99 11.84
C LEU A 68 -3.83 -2.33 13.20
N GLY A 69 -4.98 -1.67 13.34
CA GLY A 69 -5.40 -0.98 14.57
C GLY A 69 -4.90 0.45 14.69
N LEU A 70 -4.35 1.05 13.62
CA LEU A 70 -3.89 2.43 13.61
C LEU A 70 -5.00 3.37 13.15
N SER A 71 -5.13 4.53 13.81
CA SER A 71 -6.00 5.60 13.34
C SER A 71 -5.32 6.48 12.27
N ASP A 72 -6.13 7.24 11.53
CA ASP A 72 -5.62 8.24 10.58
C ASP A 72 -4.66 9.22 11.28
N LEU A 73 -4.99 9.61 12.52
CA LEU A 73 -4.18 10.55 13.30
C LEU A 73 -2.84 9.97 13.74
N ASP A 74 -2.80 8.68 14.11
CA ASP A 74 -1.56 8.00 14.46
C ASP A 74 -0.60 7.97 13.28
N VAL A 75 -1.11 7.60 12.09
CA VAL A 75 -0.31 7.57 10.87
C VAL A 75 0.16 8.97 10.48
N MET A 76 -0.75 9.96 10.50
CA MET A 76 -0.38 11.34 10.13
C MET A 76 0.69 11.92 11.06
N ARG A 77 0.58 11.70 12.36
CA ARG A 77 1.59 12.15 13.35
C ARG A 77 2.94 11.46 13.17
N ALA A 78 2.93 10.15 12.96
CA ALA A 78 4.15 9.37 12.84
C ALA A 78 4.90 9.63 11.53
N THR A 79 4.21 10.03 10.47
CA THR A 79 4.78 10.14 9.11
C THR A 79 4.82 11.56 8.56
N GLY A 80 4.34 12.56 9.33
CA GLY A 80 4.20 13.93 8.84
C GLY A 80 3.23 14.05 7.67
N ALA A 81 2.25 13.14 7.57
CA ALA A 81 1.39 13.04 6.42
C ALA A 81 0.40 14.19 6.30
N THR A 82 0.02 14.47 5.05
CA THR A 82 -1.03 15.43 4.67
C THR A 82 -2.12 14.75 3.84
N CYS A 83 -3.31 15.35 3.80
CA CYS A 83 -4.44 14.82 3.06
C CYS A 83 -4.25 14.96 1.55
N LYS A 84 -4.59 13.91 0.81
CA LYS A 84 -4.60 13.86 -0.65
C LYS A 84 -6.01 13.59 -1.13
N LEU A 85 -6.56 14.50 -1.95
CA LEU A 85 -7.94 14.43 -2.48
C LEU A 85 -8.04 13.87 -3.89
N GLY A 86 -6.91 13.69 -4.56
CA GLY A 86 -6.89 13.22 -5.93
C GLY A 86 -5.51 13.30 -6.56
N ILE A 87 -5.46 13.13 -7.87
CA ILE A 87 -4.24 13.18 -8.68
C ILE A 87 -4.48 14.21 -9.81
N ARG A 88 -3.60 15.19 -9.91
CA ARG A 88 -3.62 16.14 -11.03
C ARG A 88 -2.70 15.62 -12.13
N PHE A 89 -3.27 15.48 -13.32
CA PHE A 89 -2.54 15.13 -14.52
C PHE A 89 -2.33 16.39 -15.35
N ASN A 90 -1.07 16.76 -15.57
CA ASN A 90 -0.68 17.87 -16.44
C ASN A 90 -0.06 17.30 -17.70
N ASP A 91 -0.38 17.90 -18.85
CA ASP A 91 0.14 17.53 -20.17
C ASP A 91 -0.10 16.07 -20.59
N TRP A 92 -1.01 15.36 -19.90
CA TRP A 92 -1.28 13.95 -20.17
C TRP A 92 -1.95 13.75 -21.54
N LEU A 93 -3.00 14.50 -21.82
CA LEU A 93 -3.73 14.41 -23.09
C LEU A 93 -2.98 15.11 -24.23
N LYS A 94 -2.51 16.32 -23.97
CA LYS A 94 -1.73 17.17 -24.87
C LYS A 94 -1.02 18.26 -24.07
N PRO A 95 0.06 18.86 -24.58
CA PRO A 95 0.70 20.00 -23.91
C PRO A 95 -0.30 21.11 -23.54
N GLY A 96 -0.21 21.62 -22.33
CA GLY A 96 -1.11 22.63 -21.77
C GLY A 96 -2.44 22.09 -21.20
N SER A 97 -2.74 20.79 -21.35
CA SER A 97 -3.93 20.22 -20.72
C SER A 97 -3.70 19.88 -19.25
N SER A 98 -4.72 20.07 -18.41
CA SER A 98 -4.67 19.66 -17.00
C SER A 98 -6.05 19.20 -16.56
N PHE A 99 -6.11 18.11 -15.82
CA PHE A 99 -7.33 17.66 -15.15
C PHE A 99 -7.02 17.03 -13.80
N LEU A 100 -7.99 17.06 -12.89
CA LEU A 100 -7.92 16.40 -11.60
C LEU A 100 -8.76 15.15 -11.62
N HIS A 101 -8.15 14.02 -11.22
CA HIS A 101 -8.84 12.77 -10.90
C HIS A 101 -9.05 12.73 -9.38
N PRO A 102 -10.23 13.13 -8.86
CA PRO A 102 -10.51 13.11 -7.42
C PRO A 102 -10.77 11.70 -6.94
N PHE A 103 -10.59 11.51 -5.65
CA PHE A 103 -11.06 10.29 -4.98
C PHE A 103 -12.52 10.45 -4.60
N GLY A 104 -13.43 10.09 -5.49
CA GLY A 104 -14.86 10.27 -5.28
C GLY A 104 -15.66 10.19 -6.58
N LEU A 105 -16.94 10.51 -6.47
CA LEU A 105 -17.85 10.47 -7.61
C LEU A 105 -17.88 11.80 -8.35
N PHE A 106 -18.21 11.70 -9.65
CA PHE A 106 -18.62 12.82 -10.48
C PHE A 106 -20.13 12.73 -10.69
N GLY A 107 -20.87 13.71 -10.16
CA GLY A 107 -22.31 13.77 -10.31
C GLY A 107 -23.04 12.55 -9.77
N GLN A 108 -24.18 12.28 -10.33
CA GLN A 108 -25.05 11.14 -10.00
C GLN A 108 -25.53 10.45 -11.26
N ASP A 109 -25.41 9.14 -11.31
CA ASP A 109 -25.98 8.32 -12.37
C ASP A 109 -27.50 8.40 -12.31
N LEU A 110 -28.14 8.57 -13.47
CA LEU A 110 -29.57 8.72 -13.60
C LEU A 110 -30.13 7.61 -14.52
N ARG A 111 -31.13 6.91 -14.03
CA ARG A 111 -31.83 5.85 -14.78
C ARG A 111 -30.89 4.80 -15.39
N GLY A 112 -29.83 4.43 -14.67
CA GLY A 112 -28.82 3.46 -15.13
C GLY A 112 -27.84 3.99 -16.17
N VAL A 113 -27.88 5.29 -16.47
CA VAL A 113 -26.90 5.94 -17.37
C VAL A 113 -25.87 6.68 -16.53
N PRO A 114 -24.55 6.41 -16.71
CA PRO A 114 -23.47 7.09 -16.00
C PRO A 114 -23.50 8.60 -16.23
N PHE A 115 -23.20 9.37 -15.18
CA PHE A 115 -23.26 10.84 -15.17
C PHE A 115 -22.49 11.50 -16.32
N HIS A 116 -21.32 10.98 -16.66
CA HIS A 116 -20.47 11.58 -17.70
C HIS A 116 -21.16 11.66 -19.08
N HIS A 117 -22.11 10.76 -19.40
CA HIS A 117 -22.87 10.87 -20.64
C HIS A 117 -23.81 12.09 -20.66
N TYR A 118 -24.39 12.42 -19.50
CA TYR A 118 -25.20 13.64 -19.36
C TYR A 118 -24.33 14.88 -19.50
N TRP A 119 -23.17 14.90 -18.85
CA TRP A 119 -22.22 15.98 -18.96
C TRP A 119 -21.73 16.17 -20.40
N LEU A 120 -21.37 15.09 -21.11
CA LEU A 120 -21.00 15.16 -22.54
C LEU A 120 -22.13 15.73 -23.40
N ARG A 121 -23.39 15.38 -23.09
CA ARG A 121 -24.55 15.95 -23.79
C ARG A 121 -24.70 17.43 -23.52
N LEU A 122 -24.51 17.88 -22.29
CA LEU A 122 -24.51 19.30 -21.94
C LEU A 122 -23.40 20.06 -22.68
N LYS A 123 -22.18 19.51 -22.72
CA LYS A 123 -21.07 20.09 -23.49
C LYS A 123 -21.43 20.25 -24.98
N ALA A 124 -22.06 19.27 -25.58
CA ALA A 124 -22.51 19.33 -26.97
C ALA A 124 -23.61 20.39 -27.21
N LEU A 125 -24.31 20.82 -26.16
CA LEU A 125 -25.32 21.89 -26.18
C LEU A 125 -24.74 23.27 -25.82
N GLY A 126 -23.41 23.38 -25.64
CA GLY A 126 -22.72 24.64 -25.35
C GLY A 126 -22.46 24.92 -23.87
N ASP A 127 -22.72 23.96 -22.97
CA ASP A 127 -22.35 24.12 -21.56
C ASP A 127 -20.83 24.14 -21.38
N GLU A 128 -20.34 25.11 -20.61
CA GLU A 128 -18.89 25.31 -20.40
C GLU A 128 -18.38 24.65 -19.12
N SER A 129 -19.27 24.08 -18.28
CA SER A 129 -18.86 23.47 -16.99
C SER A 129 -17.82 22.37 -17.16
N GLU A 130 -16.86 22.32 -16.24
CA GLU A 130 -15.91 21.22 -16.16
C GLU A 130 -16.50 20.07 -15.37
N ILE A 131 -16.19 18.83 -15.73
CA ILE A 131 -16.69 17.64 -15.00
C ILE A 131 -16.29 17.66 -13.52
N GLY A 132 -15.15 18.27 -13.17
CA GLY A 132 -14.69 18.46 -11.80
C GLY A 132 -15.63 19.29 -10.92
N GLU A 133 -16.49 20.13 -11.49
CA GLU A 133 -17.45 20.93 -10.75
C GLU A 133 -18.57 20.10 -10.15
N TYR A 134 -18.76 18.89 -10.67
CA TYR A 134 -19.71 17.90 -10.18
C TYR A 134 -19.09 16.90 -9.21
N SER A 135 -17.92 17.22 -8.63
CA SER A 135 -17.24 16.42 -7.62
C SER A 135 -16.86 17.24 -6.39
N LEU A 136 -17.33 16.84 -5.21
CA LEU A 136 -16.98 17.50 -3.96
C LEU A 136 -15.45 17.43 -3.71
N GLY A 137 -14.83 16.27 -3.97
CA GLY A 137 -13.39 16.11 -3.82
C GLY A 137 -12.58 17.05 -4.71
N ALA A 138 -12.99 17.22 -5.97
CA ALA A 138 -12.36 18.18 -6.88
C ALA A 138 -12.56 19.64 -6.45
N SER A 139 -13.78 19.98 -5.99
CA SER A 139 -14.10 21.32 -5.49
C SER A 139 -13.32 21.67 -4.23
N LEU A 140 -13.18 20.73 -3.29
CA LEU A 140 -12.35 20.89 -2.10
C LEU A 140 -10.88 21.09 -2.47
N ALA A 141 -10.34 20.29 -3.39
CA ALA A 141 -8.95 20.38 -3.84
C ALA A 141 -8.69 21.74 -4.54
N LYS A 142 -9.60 22.18 -5.41
CA LYS A 142 -9.51 23.49 -6.10
C LYS A 142 -9.55 24.65 -5.09
N GLY A 143 -10.36 24.51 -4.02
CA GLY A 143 -10.48 25.50 -2.96
C GLY A 143 -9.38 25.46 -1.89
N GLY A 144 -8.42 24.51 -1.96
CA GLY A 144 -7.40 24.32 -0.92
C GLY A 144 -7.99 23.92 0.44
N LYS A 145 -9.13 23.23 0.44
CA LYS A 145 -9.88 22.87 1.65
C LYS A 145 -9.94 21.36 1.82
N PHE A 146 -10.11 20.94 3.07
CA PHE A 146 -10.34 19.56 3.44
C PHE A 146 -11.43 19.47 4.51
N THR A 147 -12.24 18.43 4.43
CA THR A 147 -13.12 17.98 5.50
C THR A 147 -13.14 16.46 5.51
N GLN A 148 -13.51 15.85 6.63
CA GLN A 148 -13.68 14.40 6.64
C GLN A 148 -14.95 14.00 5.89
N PRO A 149 -14.92 12.92 5.08
CA PRO A 149 -16.11 12.38 4.46
C PRO A 149 -17.17 12.02 5.47
N SER A 150 -18.43 12.37 5.18
CA SER A 150 -19.55 11.94 6.01
C SER A 150 -19.75 10.43 5.92
N ARG A 151 -20.02 9.76 7.04
CA ARG A 151 -20.42 8.35 7.07
C ARG A 151 -21.79 8.13 6.42
N ASN A 152 -22.64 9.14 6.47
CA ASN A 152 -23.98 9.13 5.88
C ASN A 152 -24.12 10.36 4.97
N PRO A 153 -23.56 10.34 3.75
CA PRO A 153 -23.62 11.46 2.84
C PRO A 153 -25.09 11.69 2.40
N PRO A 154 -25.54 12.96 2.38
CA PRO A 154 -26.94 13.30 2.02
C PRO A 154 -27.25 13.01 0.54
N SER A 155 -26.25 12.91 -0.30
CA SER A 155 -26.38 12.56 -1.72
C SER A 155 -25.08 11.99 -2.26
N SER A 156 -25.12 11.38 -3.45
CA SER A 156 -23.93 10.93 -4.17
C SER A 156 -22.95 12.06 -4.48
N LEU A 157 -23.42 13.29 -4.63
CA LEU A 157 -22.58 14.49 -4.83
C LEU A 157 -21.68 14.79 -3.63
N SER A 158 -22.02 14.28 -2.44
CA SER A 158 -21.24 14.44 -1.21
C SER A 158 -20.30 13.25 -0.94
N VAL A 159 -20.27 12.27 -1.84
CA VAL A 159 -19.42 11.08 -1.70
C VAL A 159 -18.03 11.38 -2.25
N PHE A 160 -17.05 11.35 -1.38
CA PHE A 160 -15.63 11.40 -1.74
C PHE A 160 -14.81 10.61 -0.73
N ASP A 161 -13.58 10.29 -1.10
CA ASP A 161 -12.59 9.68 -0.23
C ASP A 161 -11.30 10.51 -0.26
N TRP A 162 -10.33 10.10 0.51
CA TRP A 162 -9.04 10.75 0.59
C TRP A 162 -7.93 9.76 0.92
N ALA A 163 -6.72 10.14 0.62
CA ALA A 163 -5.52 9.39 0.89
C ALA A 163 -4.49 10.30 1.57
N LEU A 164 -3.24 9.86 1.59
CA LEU A 164 -2.16 10.56 2.24
C LEU A 164 -1.02 10.85 1.25
N HIS A 165 -0.38 12.00 1.42
CA HIS A 165 1.01 12.20 1.08
C HIS A 165 1.80 12.00 2.36
N LEU A 166 2.82 11.16 2.36
CA LEU A 166 3.57 10.81 3.56
C LEU A 166 5.07 10.62 3.27
N ASP A 167 5.88 10.67 4.30
CA ASP A 167 7.27 10.24 4.23
C ASP A 167 7.33 8.70 4.29
N ALA A 168 7.83 8.09 3.21
CA ALA A 168 7.91 6.63 3.08
C ALA A 168 8.84 6.00 4.11
N SER A 169 9.93 6.69 4.49
CA SER A 169 10.88 6.19 5.48
C SER A 169 10.25 6.18 6.87
N LEU A 170 9.50 7.23 7.21
CA LEU A 170 8.77 7.29 8.48
C LEU A 170 7.63 6.26 8.51
N PHE A 171 6.95 6.05 7.38
CA PHE A 171 5.92 5.03 7.29
C PHE A 171 6.50 3.61 7.42
N ALA A 172 7.64 3.31 6.79
CA ALA A 172 8.34 2.04 6.97
C ALA A 172 8.74 1.82 8.44
N LYS A 173 9.25 2.86 9.14
CA LYS A 173 9.55 2.79 10.58
C LYS A 173 8.31 2.50 11.42
N LEU A 174 7.18 3.13 11.12
CA LEU A 174 5.92 2.87 11.81
C LEU A 174 5.47 1.41 11.59
N MET A 175 5.51 0.93 10.34
CA MET A 175 5.16 -0.46 10.02
C MET A 175 6.09 -1.46 10.69
N ARG A 176 7.38 -1.16 10.74
CA ARG A 176 8.35 -1.96 11.50
C ARG A 176 7.97 -2.06 12.97
N GLN A 177 7.69 -0.95 13.64
CA GLN A 177 7.28 -0.95 15.04
C GLN A 177 6.03 -1.81 15.28
N VAL A 178 5.03 -1.68 14.39
CA VAL A 178 3.81 -2.48 14.45
C VAL A 178 4.12 -3.97 14.30
N ALA A 179 4.93 -4.33 13.31
CA ALA A 179 5.28 -5.72 13.03
C ALA A 179 6.12 -6.37 14.14
N GLU A 180 7.17 -5.68 14.61
CA GLU A 180 8.04 -6.17 15.71
C GLU A 180 7.26 -6.32 17.02
N ASN A 181 6.40 -5.35 17.38
CA ASN A 181 5.52 -5.43 18.55
C ASN A 181 4.52 -6.60 18.46
N ALA A 182 4.13 -6.98 17.27
CA ALA A 182 3.25 -8.12 17.03
C ALA A 182 3.98 -9.47 16.98
N GLY A 183 5.31 -9.49 17.01
CA GLY A 183 6.12 -10.70 17.10
C GLY A 183 6.92 -11.07 15.84
N VAL A 184 6.98 -10.22 14.82
CA VAL A 184 7.86 -10.42 13.67
C VAL A 184 9.32 -10.35 14.12
N LYS A 185 10.12 -11.35 13.76
CA LYS A 185 11.55 -11.36 14.02
C LYS A 185 12.28 -10.55 12.95
N ARG A 186 13.02 -9.53 13.36
CA ARG A 186 13.92 -8.79 12.48
C ARG A 186 15.34 -9.36 12.54
N ILE A 187 15.99 -9.48 11.40
CA ILE A 187 17.42 -9.75 11.27
C ILE A 187 18.05 -8.59 10.49
N ASP A 188 19.00 -7.93 11.12
CA ASP A 188 19.81 -6.86 10.49
C ASP A 188 21.07 -7.49 9.91
N ALA A 189 21.04 -7.83 8.63
CA ALA A 189 22.15 -8.45 7.91
C ALA A 189 21.92 -8.35 6.40
N ARG A 190 22.99 -8.46 5.64
CA ARG A 190 22.96 -8.50 4.19
C ARG A 190 22.92 -9.96 3.72
N ILE A 191 22.03 -10.28 2.79
CA ILE A 191 21.99 -11.57 2.12
C ILE A 191 23.17 -11.63 1.14
N THR A 192 23.95 -12.72 1.24
CA THR A 192 25.12 -12.99 0.40
C THR A 192 24.87 -14.08 -0.61
N ARG A 193 23.91 -14.99 -0.34
CA ARG A 193 23.60 -16.12 -1.23
C ARG A 193 22.17 -16.59 -1.01
N VAL A 194 21.53 -17.03 -2.10
CA VAL A 194 20.26 -17.76 -2.11
C VAL A 194 20.55 -19.21 -2.39
N ASN A 195 20.09 -20.13 -1.55
CA ASN A 195 20.30 -21.57 -1.70
C ASN A 195 19.02 -22.22 -2.18
N LEU A 196 19.09 -22.94 -3.29
CA LEU A 196 17.97 -23.64 -3.90
C LEU A 196 17.98 -25.12 -3.52
N ARG A 197 16.81 -25.72 -3.41
CA ARG A 197 16.65 -27.17 -3.26
C ARG A 197 16.98 -27.85 -4.60
N PRO A 198 17.86 -28.87 -4.61
CA PRO A 198 18.26 -29.54 -5.87
C PRO A 198 17.10 -30.28 -6.55
N GLU A 199 16.09 -30.70 -5.78
CA GLU A 199 14.99 -31.56 -6.27
C GLU A 199 13.96 -30.79 -7.10
N ASP A 200 13.68 -29.54 -6.75
CA ASP A 200 12.56 -28.78 -7.32
C ASP A 200 12.91 -27.32 -7.68
N GLY A 201 14.11 -26.86 -7.31
CA GLY A 201 14.58 -25.51 -7.58
C GLY A 201 13.94 -24.41 -6.72
N PHE A 202 13.10 -24.76 -5.74
CA PHE A 202 12.59 -23.78 -4.79
C PHE A 202 13.67 -23.33 -3.81
N ILE A 203 13.52 -22.13 -3.25
CA ILE A 203 14.43 -21.57 -2.25
C ILE A 203 14.33 -22.40 -0.96
N ALA A 204 15.47 -22.88 -0.50
CA ALA A 204 15.60 -23.57 0.78
C ALA A 204 15.97 -22.60 1.91
N SER A 205 16.94 -21.72 1.63
CA SER A 205 17.48 -20.80 2.63
C SER A 205 18.20 -19.63 1.99
N VAL A 206 18.55 -18.64 2.81
CA VAL A 206 19.44 -17.54 2.44
C VAL A 206 20.60 -17.45 3.42
N ASP A 207 21.82 -17.24 2.92
CA ASP A 207 23.02 -17.02 3.72
C ASP A 207 23.23 -15.52 3.96
N LEU A 208 23.67 -15.17 5.15
CA LEU A 208 23.89 -13.81 5.61
C LEU A 208 25.40 -13.50 5.71
N ASP A 209 25.74 -12.23 5.61
CA ASP A 209 27.13 -11.74 5.81
C ASP A 209 27.65 -11.96 7.24
N THR A 210 26.78 -12.20 8.18
CA THR A 210 27.10 -12.62 9.55
C THR A 210 27.56 -14.07 9.66
N GLY A 211 27.50 -14.85 8.57
CA GLY A 211 27.75 -16.29 8.55
C GLY A 211 26.56 -17.15 8.96
N ALA A 212 25.43 -16.57 9.30
CA ALA A 212 24.21 -17.30 9.61
C ALA A 212 23.44 -17.68 8.32
N THR A 213 22.70 -18.79 8.40
CA THR A 213 21.74 -19.24 7.35
C THR A 213 20.32 -19.14 7.90
N VAL A 214 19.40 -18.63 7.11
CA VAL A 214 17.98 -18.54 7.45
C VAL A 214 17.15 -19.40 6.50
N GLU A 215 16.51 -20.41 7.06
CA GLU A 215 15.60 -21.31 6.35
C GLU A 215 14.18 -20.78 6.39
N GLY A 216 13.37 -21.14 5.38
CA GLY A 216 11.95 -20.80 5.30
C GLY A 216 11.18 -21.72 4.37
N GLU A 217 9.89 -21.82 4.59
CA GLU A 217 8.98 -22.57 3.72
C GLU A 217 8.34 -21.69 2.64
N LEU A 218 8.28 -20.37 2.89
CA LEU A 218 7.85 -19.37 1.93
C LEU A 218 8.79 -18.17 2.02
N PHE A 219 9.23 -17.69 0.86
CA PHE A 219 10.05 -16.49 0.75
C PHE A 219 9.29 -15.40 -0.02
N ILE A 220 9.35 -14.17 0.48
CA ILE A 220 8.73 -12.99 -0.15
C ILE A 220 9.84 -12.00 -0.47
N ASP A 221 10.01 -11.71 -1.76
CA ASP A 221 11.01 -10.74 -2.22
C ASP A 221 10.45 -9.32 -2.20
N CYS A 222 10.97 -8.52 -1.27
CA CYS A 222 10.75 -7.08 -1.16
C CYS A 222 12.06 -6.29 -1.29
N SER A 223 13.07 -6.87 -1.97
CA SER A 223 14.40 -6.28 -2.16
C SER A 223 14.45 -5.14 -3.18
N GLY A 224 13.28 -4.75 -3.72
CA GLY A 224 13.13 -3.68 -4.70
C GLY A 224 13.75 -4.05 -6.05
N PHE A 225 14.45 -3.10 -6.68
CA PHE A 225 15.05 -3.33 -8.00
C PHE A 225 16.13 -4.41 -8.06
N ARG A 226 16.57 -4.92 -6.91
CA ARG A 226 17.57 -5.98 -6.86
C ARG A 226 17.00 -7.35 -7.21
N GLY A 227 15.71 -7.60 -6.91
CA GLY A 227 15.07 -8.87 -7.19
C GLY A 227 15.82 -10.08 -6.63
N LEU A 228 16.37 -9.99 -5.42
CA LEU A 228 17.38 -10.94 -4.88
C LEU A 228 16.97 -12.40 -4.90
N LEU A 229 15.67 -12.67 -4.91
CA LEU A 229 15.13 -14.03 -4.83
C LEU A 229 14.59 -14.53 -6.18
N ILE A 230 14.35 -13.63 -7.13
CA ILE A 230 13.65 -13.94 -8.39
C ILE A 230 14.53 -13.80 -9.65
N GLU A 231 15.77 -13.32 -9.49
CA GLU A 231 16.76 -13.23 -10.57
C GLU A 231 17.88 -14.26 -10.45
#